data_3fe30894f2978efb955ff00ab39386f1
#
_entry.id   3fe30894f2978efb955ff00ab39386f1
#
_cell.length_a   1.000
_cell.length_b   1.000
_cell.length_c   1.000
_cell.angle_alpha   90.00
_cell.angle_beta   90.00
_cell.angle_gamma   90.00
#
_symmetry.space_group_name_H-M   'P 1'
#
loop_
_entity.id
_entity.type
_entity.pdbx_description
1 polymer ?
#
loop_
_entity_poly.entity_id
_entity_poly.type
_entity_poly.pdbx_seq_one_letter_code
_entity_poly.pdbx_strand_id
1 'polypeptide(L)'
;MAFKNCPNCGAEIPVDNRFCGSCGAKIDLPAPGGGPAKTMFFGASQPAGKAKLTVIKGEGMDGVTYLLNATEHLAGRTEGAIMFPDDPLLSPRHANFIYREGRLHVLDEGSVNGVFIRIKAPVILGPGALFLIGEQLLQVEPSPPDLGPQPDAEGTYFYASPKRPSKMKLIQRLRGGEIGMIYRSRSDTISIGREGNDVNFLDDPFISGRHAQIAISPEGQVTLSDLGSKNGTFVRINDEIALDHGDHVFVGQQLLRVEIT
;
A
#
# COMPACT_ATOMS: atom_id res chain seq x y z
N MET A 1 -38.96 -45.86 22.65
CA MET A 1 -37.49 -45.93 22.50
C MET A 1 -37.18 -47.41 22.34
N ALA A 2 -36.34 -47.78 21.43
CA ALA A 2 -35.95 -49.19 21.24
C ALA A 2 -34.69 -49.46 22.07
N PHE A 3 -34.63 -50.66 22.66
CA PHE A 3 -33.52 -51.12 23.48
C PHE A 3 -32.89 -52.36 22.84
N LYS A 4 -31.64 -52.60 23.14
CA LYS A 4 -30.87 -53.80 22.79
C LYS A 4 -30.05 -54.28 23.98
N ASN A 5 -29.69 -55.56 24.03
CA ASN A 5 -28.86 -56.09 25.10
C ASN A 5 -27.38 -55.92 24.81
N CYS A 6 -26.61 -55.53 25.81
CA CYS A 6 -25.16 -55.42 25.72
C CYS A 6 -24.56 -56.79 25.43
N PRO A 7 -23.73 -56.99 24.39
CA PRO A 7 -23.13 -58.27 24.06
C PRO A 7 -22.11 -58.76 25.12
N ASN A 8 -21.62 -57.87 25.99
CA ASN A 8 -20.64 -58.22 27.02
C ASN A 8 -21.22 -58.55 28.39
N CYS A 9 -22.28 -57.83 28.84
CA CYS A 9 -22.85 -58.01 30.17
C CYS A 9 -24.36 -58.26 30.20
N GLY A 10 -25.06 -58.28 29.07
CA GLY A 10 -26.49 -58.53 28.97
C GLY A 10 -27.40 -57.39 29.43
N ALA A 11 -26.90 -56.28 29.91
CA ALA A 11 -27.71 -55.13 30.34
C ALA A 11 -28.45 -54.49 29.18
N GLU A 12 -29.71 -54.10 29.40
CA GLU A 12 -30.49 -53.34 28.42
C GLU A 12 -29.90 -51.92 28.19
N ILE A 13 -29.65 -51.58 26.96
CA ILE A 13 -29.11 -50.28 26.58
C ILE A 13 -29.93 -49.70 25.42
N PRO A 14 -30.13 -48.40 25.33
CA PRO A 14 -30.74 -47.76 24.16
C PRO A 14 -29.95 -48.10 22.89
N VAL A 15 -30.65 -48.34 21.78
CA VAL A 15 -30.03 -48.77 20.50
C VAL A 15 -29.01 -47.79 19.94
N ASP A 16 -29.10 -46.52 20.32
CA ASP A 16 -28.23 -45.43 19.82
C ASP A 16 -26.94 -45.26 20.66
N ASN A 17 -26.82 -45.99 21.80
CA ASN A 17 -25.65 -45.84 22.64
C ASN A 17 -24.44 -46.58 22.06
N ARG A 18 -23.32 -45.88 22.01
CA ARG A 18 -22.01 -46.40 21.53
C ARG A 18 -21.24 -47.14 22.61
N PHE A 19 -21.64 -47.01 23.89
CA PHE A 19 -21.02 -47.66 25.01
C PHE A 19 -22.11 -48.17 25.98
N CYS A 20 -21.84 -49.29 26.61
CA CYS A 20 -22.72 -49.83 27.64
C CYS A 20 -22.53 -49.03 28.94
N GLY A 21 -23.62 -48.45 29.48
CA GLY A 21 -23.58 -47.69 30.72
C GLY A 21 -23.25 -48.54 31.97
N SER A 22 -23.40 -49.88 31.89
CA SER A 22 -23.15 -50.80 33.01
C SER A 22 -21.73 -51.36 33.04
N CYS A 23 -21.12 -51.67 31.89
CA CYS A 23 -19.81 -52.33 31.85
C CYS A 23 -18.77 -51.58 30.98
N GLY A 24 -19.12 -50.45 30.38
CA GLY A 24 -18.22 -49.66 29.56
C GLY A 24 -17.86 -50.25 28.17
N ALA A 25 -18.40 -51.44 27.83
CA ALA A 25 -18.09 -52.08 26.56
C ALA A 25 -18.54 -51.23 25.36
N LYS A 26 -17.69 -51.11 24.34
CA LYS A 26 -18.02 -50.45 23.09
C LYS A 26 -19.03 -51.27 22.31
N ILE A 27 -20.08 -50.65 21.83
CA ILE A 27 -21.15 -51.27 21.06
C ILE A 27 -20.98 -50.83 19.59
N ASP A 28 -20.72 -51.80 18.72
CA ASP A 28 -20.67 -51.55 17.30
C ASP A 28 -22.09 -51.34 16.77
N LEU A 29 -22.38 -50.11 16.37
CA LEU A 29 -23.60 -49.79 15.64
C LEU A 29 -23.41 -50.17 14.17
N PRO A 30 -24.40 -50.80 13.52
CA PRO A 30 -24.34 -50.94 12.08
C PRO A 30 -24.27 -49.54 11.48
N ALA A 31 -23.26 -49.33 10.65
CA ALA A 31 -23.11 -48.09 9.95
C ALA A 31 -24.37 -47.78 9.13
N PRO A 32 -25.00 -46.61 9.28
CA PRO A 32 -26.04 -46.20 8.34
C PRO A 32 -25.39 -46.24 6.97
N GLY A 33 -26.00 -46.93 6.00
CA GLY A 33 -25.52 -47.10 4.64
C GLY A 33 -25.41 -45.75 3.93
N GLY A 34 -24.27 -45.11 4.13
CA GLY A 34 -23.80 -43.91 3.46
C GLY A 34 -22.32 -44.13 3.31
N GLY A 35 -21.83 -44.11 2.09
CA GLY A 35 -20.40 -44.14 1.77
C GLY A 35 -19.63 -43.10 2.58
N PRO A 36 -18.28 -43.15 2.64
CA PRO A 36 -17.50 -42.29 3.48
C PRO A 36 -18.01 -40.86 3.28
N ALA A 37 -18.53 -40.26 4.37
CA ALA A 37 -18.85 -38.86 4.37
C ALA A 37 -17.54 -38.17 4.00
N LYS A 38 -17.37 -37.83 2.71
CA LYS A 38 -16.39 -36.84 2.31
C LYS A 38 -16.78 -35.63 3.12
N THR A 39 -15.98 -35.35 4.15
CA THR A 39 -15.93 -34.04 4.71
C THR A 39 -15.70 -33.15 3.49
N MET A 40 -16.76 -32.54 2.97
CA MET A 40 -16.59 -31.46 2.03
C MET A 40 -15.91 -30.36 2.82
N PHE A 41 -14.57 -30.38 2.79
CA PHE A 41 -13.85 -29.15 2.89
C PHE A 41 -14.45 -28.29 1.77
N PHE A 42 -15.21 -27.29 2.12
CA PHE A 42 -15.42 -26.12 1.29
C PHE A 42 -14.08 -25.36 1.23
N GLY A 43 -13.08 -26.04 0.69
CA GLY A 43 -11.94 -25.47 0.05
C GLY A 43 -12.24 -25.62 -1.43
N ALA A 44 -12.88 -24.64 -2.04
CA ALA A 44 -12.41 -24.32 -3.37
C ALA A 44 -10.90 -24.30 -3.22
N SER A 45 -10.16 -25.13 -3.93
CA SER A 45 -8.69 -25.07 -3.94
C SER A 45 -8.38 -23.72 -4.52
N GLN A 46 -8.33 -22.72 -3.64
CA GLN A 46 -7.70 -21.46 -3.96
C GLN A 46 -6.27 -21.85 -4.27
N PRO A 47 -5.74 -21.50 -5.44
CA PRO A 47 -4.33 -21.69 -5.69
C PRO A 47 -3.61 -21.06 -4.51
N ALA A 48 -2.70 -21.79 -3.90
CA ALA A 48 -1.89 -21.31 -2.78
C ALA A 48 -1.43 -19.91 -3.12
N GLY A 49 -1.66 -18.95 -2.23
CA GLY A 49 -1.36 -17.54 -2.49
C GLY A 49 0.09 -17.42 -2.90
N LYS A 50 0.30 -16.95 -4.12
CA LYS A 50 1.63 -16.82 -4.72
C LYS A 50 2.41 -15.64 -4.17
N ALA A 51 1.82 -14.85 -3.27
CA ALA A 51 2.45 -13.65 -2.74
C ALA A 51 2.24 -13.50 -1.25
N LYS A 52 3.16 -12.77 -0.63
CA LYS A 52 3.07 -12.28 0.74
C LYS A 52 3.57 -10.84 0.80
N LEU A 53 3.08 -10.10 1.79
CA LEU A 53 3.55 -8.77 2.13
C LEU A 53 4.30 -8.84 3.45
N THR A 54 5.54 -8.36 3.46
CA THR A 54 6.36 -8.27 4.67
C THR A 54 6.50 -6.80 5.07
N VAL A 55 6.14 -6.47 6.30
CA VAL A 55 6.34 -5.13 6.86
C VAL A 55 7.83 -4.89 7.05
N ILE A 56 8.38 -3.91 6.34
CA ILE A 56 9.81 -3.52 6.42
C ILE A 56 10.00 -2.38 7.41
N LYS A 57 9.04 -1.48 7.49
CA LYS A 57 8.98 -0.37 8.44
C LYS A 57 7.54 -0.20 8.88
N GLY A 58 7.28 -0.28 10.16
CA GLY A 58 5.97 -0.09 10.79
C GLY A 58 6.16 0.00 12.30
N GLU A 59 5.34 0.75 12.99
CA GLU A 59 5.44 0.94 14.44
C GLU A 59 5.24 -0.39 15.19
N GLY A 60 6.35 -1.07 15.53
CA GLY A 60 6.33 -2.35 16.24
C GLY A 60 5.88 -3.57 15.42
N MET A 61 5.65 -3.41 14.12
CA MET A 61 5.18 -4.46 13.21
C MET A 61 6.27 -4.95 12.26
N ASP A 62 7.51 -4.51 12.42
CA ASP A 62 8.61 -4.89 11.53
C ASP A 62 8.79 -6.41 11.46
N GLY A 63 8.86 -6.95 10.24
CA GLY A 63 9.00 -8.38 9.98
C GLY A 63 7.68 -9.16 9.98
N VAL A 64 6.54 -8.56 10.36
CA VAL A 64 5.24 -9.21 10.23
C VAL A 64 4.95 -9.48 8.76
N THR A 65 4.43 -10.68 8.49
CA THR A 65 4.16 -11.14 7.13
C THR A 65 2.70 -11.52 6.97
N TYR A 66 2.05 -10.98 5.96
CA TYR A 66 0.68 -11.28 5.56
C TYR A 66 0.69 -12.15 4.30
N LEU A 67 0.07 -13.33 4.39
CA LEU A 67 -0.09 -14.24 3.25
C LEU A 67 -1.32 -13.82 2.43
N LEU A 68 -1.12 -13.62 1.13
CA LEU A 68 -2.19 -13.20 0.23
C LEU A 68 -2.84 -14.43 -0.42
N ASN A 69 -3.72 -15.11 0.32
CA ASN A 69 -4.33 -16.39 -0.08
C ASN A 69 -5.71 -16.25 -0.75
N ALA A 70 -6.35 -15.09 -0.64
CA ALA A 70 -7.65 -14.81 -1.24
C ALA A 70 -7.47 -14.07 -2.58
N THR A 71 -8.57 -13.83 -3.28
CA THR A 71 -8.57 -13.05 -4.53
C THR A 71 -8.28 -11.58 -4.28
N GLU A 72 -8.63 -11.07 -3.09
CA GLU A 72 -8.38 -9.70 -2.66
C GLU A 72 -8.07 -9.61 -1.17
N HIS A 73 -7.26 -8.63 -0.78
CA HIS A 73 -6.83 -8.38 0.58
C HIS A 73 -6.84 -6.88 0.84
N LEU A 74 -7.90 -6.43 1.47
CA LEU A 74 -8.01 -5.03 1.90
C LEU A 74 -7.03 -4.76 3.03
N ALA A 75 -6.30 -3.64 2.92
CA ALA A 75 -5.44 -3.08 3.95
C ALA A 75 -6.01 -1.76 4.44
N GLY A 76 -6.05 -1.57 5.75
CA GLY A 76 -6.57 -0.35 6.34
C GLY A 76 -6.30 -0.22 7.82
N ARG A 77 -6.79 0.88 8.40
CA ARG A 77 -6.65 1.10 9.84
C ARG A 77 -7.58 0.21 10.66
N THR A 78 -8.84 0.09 10.22
CA THR A 78 -9.89 -0.59 10.99
C THR A 78 -10.65 -1.64 10.19
N GLU A 79 -10.45 -1.71 8.88
CA GLU A 79 -11.14 -2.65 8.00
C GLU A 79 -10.15 -3.41 7.14
N GLY A 80 -10.44 -4.70 6.90
CA GLY A 80 -9.66 -5.55 6.00
C GLY A 80 -8.94 -6.69 6.70
N ALA A 81 -8.25 -7.49 5.90
CA ALA A 81 -7.43 -8.61 6.35
C ALA A 81 -6.03 -8.16 6.84
N ILE A 82 -5.60 -6.97 6.42
CA ILE A 82 -4.31 -6.37 6.76
C ILE A 82 -4.60 -5.09 7.53
N MET A 83 -4.47 -5.13 8.86
CA MET A 83 -4.85 -4.00 9.71
C MET A 83 -3.67 -3.43 10.46
N PHE A 84 -3.64 -2.09 10.53
CA PHE A 84 -2.68 -1.31 11.31
C PHE A 84 -3.46 -0.28 12.15
N PRO A 85 -4.05 -0.71 13.29
CA PRO A 85 -4.98 0.12 14.06
C PRO A 85 -4.36 1.40 14.63
N ASP A 86 -3.06 1.34 14.91
CA ASP A 86 -2.30 2.42 15.55
C ASP A 86 -1.74 3.44 14.55
N ASP A 87 -1.92 3.20 13.24
CA ASP A 87 -1.43 4.12 12.20
C ASP A 87 -2.47 5.23 11.87
N PRO A 88 -2.28 6.46 12.36
CA PRO A 88 -3.23 7.55 12.13
C PRO A 88 -3.23 8.06 10.68
N LEU A 89 -2.25 7.68 9.85
CA LEU A 89 -2.19 8.06 8.45
C LEU A 89 -2.91 7.07 7.53
N LEU A 90 -3.35 5.93 8.06
CA LEU A 90 -4.20 4.99 7.33
C LEU A 90 -5.68 5.37 7.41
N SER A 91 -6.36 5.38 6.28
CA SER A 91 -7.83 5.41 6.22
C SER A 91 -8.39 4.07 6.73
N PRO A 92 -9.66 4.02 7.21
CA PRO A 92 -10.31 2.75 7.60
C PRO A 92 -10.17 1.66 6.54
N ARG A 93 -10.44 2.01 5.28
CA ARG A 93 -10.10 1.29 4.05
C ARG A 93 -9.06 2.12 3.33
N HIS A 94 -7.91 1.55 2.97
CA HIS A 94 -6.82 2.35 2.41
C HIS A 94 -6.31 1.81 1.07
N ALA A 95 -5.90 0.57 1.03
CA ALA A 95 -5.38 -0.08 -0.16
C ALA A 95 -5.98 -1.47 -0.34
N ASN A 96 -6.12 -1.94 -1.56
CA ASN A 96 -6.55 -3.29 -1.83
C ASN A 96 -5.51 -4.01 -2.71
N PHE A 97 -5.07 -5.17 -2.25
CA PHE A 97 -4.18 -6.05 -2.99
C PHE A 97 -5.00 -7.16 -3.63
N ILE A 98 -5.09 -7.17 -4.95
CA ILE A 98 -5.99 -8.05 -5.71
C ILE A 98 -5.23 -8.87 -6.75
N TYR A 99 -5.69 -10.11 -6.98
CA TYR A 99 -5.20 -10.92 -8.08
C TYR A 99 -6.08 -10.72 -9.31
N ARG A 100 -5.44 -10.31 -10.42
CA ARG A 100 -6.06 -10.25 -11.75
C ARG A 100 -5.22 -11.04 -12.72
N GLU A 101 -5.82 -11.97 -13.41
CA GLU A 101 -5.15 -12.84 -14.40
C GLU A 101 -3.87 -13.50 -13.85
N GLY A 102 -3.89 -13.87 -12.58
CA GLY A 102 -2.77 -14.52 -11.90
C GLY A 102 -1.63 -13.59 -11.46
N ARG A 103 -1.74 -12.27 -11.65
CA ARG A 103 -0.81 -11.24 -11.18
C ARG A 103 -1.39 -10.48 -9.99
N LEU A 104 -0.52 -10.14 -9.05
CA LEU A 104 -0.88 -9.28 -7.92
C LEU A 104 -0.89 -7.82 -8.37
N HIS A 105 -1.92 -7.09 -7.98
CA HIS A 105 -2.05 -5.65 -8.20
C HIS A 105 -2.33 -4.96 -6.87
N VAL A 106 -2.06 -3.66 -6.83
CA VAL A 106 -2.49 -2.77 -5.74
C VAL A 106 -3.28 -1.60 -6.31
N LEU A 107 -4.32 -1.22 -5.58
CA LEU A 107 -5.10 -0.01 -5.85
C LEU A 107 -5.35 0.76 -4.56
N ASP A 108 -5.56 2.06 -4.69
CA ASP A 108 -5.98 2.95 -3.61
C ASP A 108 -7.51 2.89 -3.46
N GLU A 109 -8.02 2.60 -2.30
CA GLU A 109 -9.46 2.54 -1.98
C GLU A 109 -10.09 3.94 -1.72
N GLY A 110 -9.54 4.97 -2.33
CA GLY A 110 -9.94 6.36 -2.09
C GLY A 110 -9.45 6.91 -0.75
N SER A 111 -8.26 6.50 -0.35
CA SER A 111 -7.67 6.89 0.91
C SER A 111 -7.29 8.38 0.93
N VAL A 112 -7.23 8.97 2.13
CA VAL A 112 -6.84 10.38 2.31
C VAL A 112 -5.40 10.62 1.87
N ASN A 113 -4.48 9.73 2.26
CA ASN A 113 -3.05 9.94 2.04
C ASN A 113 -2.52 9.28 0.75
N GLY A 114 -3.24 8.32 0.20
CA GLY A 114 -2.83 7.61 -1.02
C GLY A 114 -1.90 6.43 -0.76
N VAL A 115 -1.74 5.65 -1.80
CA VAL A 115 -0.80 4.52 -1.87
C VAL A 115 0.39 4.94 -2.72
N PHE A 116 1.61 4.61 -2.27
CA PHE A 116 2.83 4.96 -2.98
C PHE A 116 3.63 3.71 -3.33
N ILE A 117 4.22 3.69 -4.53
CA ILE A 117 5.07 2.60 -5.00
C ILE A 117 6.49 3.10 -5.26
N ARG A 118 7.48 2.30 -4.88
CA ARG A 118 8.89 2.59 -5.16
C ARG A 118 9.16 2.53 -6.66
N ILE A 119 9.75 3.59 -7.21
CA ILE A 119 10.14 3.60 -8.62
C ILE A 119 11.42 2.77 -8.82
N LYS A 120 11.45 2.01 -9.92
CA LYS A 120 12.61 1.19 -10.36
C LYS A 120 13.34 1.81 -11.55
N ALA A 121 12.67 2.72 -12.24
CA ALA A 121 13.15 3.44 -13.41
C ALA A 121 12.59 4.87 -13.40
N PRO A 122 13.09 5.78 -14.22
CA PRO A 122 12.50 7.10 -14.37
C PRO A 122 11.01 7.02 -14.73
N VAL A 123 10.17 7.82 -14.05
CA VAL A 123 8.72 7.86 -14.26
C VAL A 123 8.27 9.26 -14.67
N ILE A 124 7.27 9.30 -15.54
CA ILE A 124 6.64 10.55 -15.96
C ILE A 124 5.63 10.96 -14.88
N LEU A 125 5.74 12.21 -14.43
CA LEU A 125 4.82 12.80 -13.47
C LEU A 125 3.78 13.66 -14.17
N GLY A 126 2.51 13.43 -13.90
CA GLY A 126 1.44 14.35 -14.28
C GLY A 126 1.42 15.61 -13.41
N PRO A 127 0.65 16.63 -13.82
CA PRO A 127 0.44 17.84 -13.03
C PRO A 127 -0.13 17.48 -11.64
N GLY A 128 0.46 18.04 -10.57
CA GLY A 128 0.01 17.79 -9.21
C GLY A 128 0.45 16.44 -8.63
N ALA A 129 1.26 15.66 -9.35
CA ALA A 129 1.74 14.37 -8.86
C ALA A 129 2.49 14.51 -7.53
N LEU A 130 2.21 13.57 -6.62
CA LEU A 130 2.82 13.47 -5.30
C LEU A 130 3.86 12.35 -5.30
N PHE A 131 4.97 12.60 -4.63
CA PHE A 131 6.01 11.60 -4.42
C PHE A 131 6.69 11.76 -3.06
N LEU A 132 7.23 10.65 -2.53
CA LEU A 132 7.91 10.58 -1.25
C LEU A 132 9.41 10.33 -1.44
N ILE A 133 10.23 11.08 -0.72
CA ILE A 133 11.67 10.84 -0.53
C ILE A 133 12.00 11.06 0.95
N GLY A 134 12.58 10.04 1.59
CA GLY A 134 12.74 10.07 3.04
C GLY A 134 11.38 10.23 3.73
N GLU A 135 11.25 11.28 4.53
CA GLU A 135 10.00 11.66 5.20
C GLU A 135 9.26 12.81 4.47
N GLN A 136 9.77 13.25 3.33
CA GLN A 136 9.25 14.43 2.63
C GLN A 136 8.21 14.03 1.59
N LEU A 137 7.01 14.58 1.72
CA LEU A 137 5.97 14.53 0.70
C LEU A 137 6.08 15.75 -0.20
N LEU A 138 6.36 15.54 -1.46
CA LEU A 138 6.61 16.57 -2.45
C LEU A 138 5.59 16.48 -3.59
N GLN A 139 5.22 17.66 -4.09
CA GLN A 139 4.30 17.82 -5.22
C GLN A 139 4.95 18.62 -6.32
N VAL A 140 4.85 18.14 -7.56
CA VAL A 140 5.32 18.88 -8.73
C VAL A 140 4.13 19.57 -9.40
N GLU A 141 4.31 20.86 -9.69
CA GLU A 141 3.37 21.63 -10.49
C GLU A 141 4.10 22.34 -11.63
N PRO A 142 3.57 22.31 -12.85
CA PRO A 142 4.08 23.16 -13.91
C PRO A 142 3.87 24.63 -13.53
N SER A 143 4.78 25.49 -13.93
CA SER A 143 4.59 26.93 -13.76
C SER A 143 3.52 27.42 -14.74
N PRO A 144 2.51 28.17 -14.26
CA PRO A 144 1.54 28.76 -15.17
C PRO A 144 2.22 29.75 -16.13
N PRO A 145 1.67 29.94 -17.33
CA PRO A 145 2.14 30.97 -18.26
C PRO A 145 2.22 32.34 -17.59
N ASP A 146 3.22 33.11 -17.94
CA ASP A 146 3.31 34.49 -17.46
C ASP A 146 2.44 35.40 -18.33
N LEU A 147 1.29 35.76 -17.76
CA LEU A 147 0.36 36.70 -18.44
C LEU A 147 0.81 38.18 -18.33
N GLY A 148 1.97 38.41 -17.68
CA GLY A 148 2.43 39.76 -17.37
C GLY A 148 1.61 40.46 -16.29
N PRO A 149 2.02 41.65 -15.86
CA PRO A 149 1.23 42.44 -14.90
C PRO A 149 -0.07 42.94 -15.57
N GLN A 150 -1.17 42.90 -14.81
CA GLN A 150 -2.45 43.43 -15.23
C GLN A 150 -2.73 44.69 -14.41
N PRO A 151 -3.13 45.81 -15.04
CA PRO A 151 -3.55 47.02 -14.34
C PRO A 151 -4.96 46.80 -13.74
N ASP A 152 -5.30 47.65 -12.79
CA ASP A 152 -6.70 47.83 -12.34
C ASP A 152 -7.57 48.58 -13.38
N ALA A 153 -8.83 48.84 -13.01
CA ALA A 153 -9.79 49.50 -13.90
C ALA A 153 -9.38 50.93 -14.28
N GLU A 154 -8.58 51.60 -13.46
CA GLU A 154 -8.05 52.94 -13.64
C GLU A 154 -6.68 52.95 -14.34
N GLY A 155 -6.13 51.80 -14.72
CA GLY A 155 -4.85 51.65 -15.42
C GLY A 155 -3.63 51.61 -14.49
N THR A 156 -3.83 51.46 -13.19
CA THR A 156 -2.75 51.45 -12.20
C THR A 156 -2.23 50.02 -12.00
N TYR A 157 -0.91 49.85 -12.00
CA TYR A 157 -0.29 48.56 -11.72
C TYR A 157 0.02 48.41 -10.22
N PHE A 158 -0.31 47.24 -9.67
CA PHE A 158 0.08 46.92 -8.32
C PHE A 158 1.61 46.84 -8.19
N TYR A 159 2.18 47.54 -7.20
CA TYR A 159 3.61 47.47 -6.94
C TYR A 159 4.00 46.11 -6.35
N ALA A 160 4.80 45.36 -7.04
CA ALA A 160 5.21 44.03 -6.63
C ALA A 160 6.66 43.74 -7.02
N SER A 161 7.25 42.73 -6.39
CA SER A 161 8.56 42.22 -6.76
C SER A 161 8.55 41.67 -8.19
N PRO A 162 9.67 41.85 -8.95
CA PRO A 162 9.76 41.34 -10.31
C PRO A 162 9.51 39.81 -10.34
N LYS A 163 8.58 39.38 -11.18
CA LYS A 163 8.35 37.97 -11.44
C LYS A 163 9.53 37.38 -12.21
N ARG A 164 10.05 36.27 -11.70
CA ARG A 164 11.14 35.57 -12.39
C ARG A 164 10.56 34.33 -13.06
N PRO A 165 10.88 34.10 -14.37
CA PRO A 165 10.42 32.90 -15.05
C PRO A 165 10.82 31.63 -14.28
N SER A 166 9.93 30.69 -14.18
CA SER A 166 10.21 29.35 -13.65
C SER A 166 9.51 28.32 -14.53
N LYS A 167 10.17 27.20 -14.78
CA LYS A 167 9.64 26.11 -15.61
C LYS A 167 8.73 25.20 -14.79
N MET A 168 9.09 24.97 -13.55
CA MET A 168 8.33 24.10 -12.64
C MET A 168 8.41 24.60 -11.20
N LYS A 169 7.45 24.18 -10.41
CA LYS A 169 7.35 24.47 -8.98
C LYS A 169 7.30 23.16 -8.22
N LEU A 170 8.18 23.00 -7.24
CA LEU A 170 8.16 21.91 -6.29
C LEU A 170 7.62 22.44 -4.96
N ILE A 171 6.62 21.75 -4.42
CA ILE A 171 5.91 22.12 -3.19
C ILE A 171 6.10 21.00 -2.18
N GLN A 172 6.57 21.34 -0.98
CA GLN A 172 6.54 20.45 0.16
C GLN A 172 5.15 20.46 0.79
N ARG A 173 4.57 19.28 0.99
CA ARG A 173 3.31 19.10 1.70
C ARG A 173 3.59 18.68 3.13
N LEU A 174 3.14 19.48 4.08
CA LEU A 174 3.26 19.21 5.51
C LEU A 174 2.06 18.40 6.02
N ARG A 175 2.16 17.93 7.26
CA ARG A 175 1.07 17.25 7.95
C ARG A 175 -0.18 18.15 7.97
N GLY A 176 -1.35 17.55 7.74
CA GLY A 176 -2.59 18.31 7.60
C GLY A 176 -2.81 18.94 6.23
N GLY A 177 -1.93 18.68 5.25
CA GLY A 177 -2.04 19.21 3.89
C GLY A 177 -1.52 20.63 3.70
N GLU A 178 -0.93 21.21 4.74
CA GLU A 178 -0.33 22.54 4.68
C GLU A 178 0.82 22.61 3.68
N ILE A 179 1.09 23.82 3.19
CA ILE A 179 2.22 24.08 2.29
C ILE A 179 3.42 24.50 3.13
N GLY A 180 4.51 23.73 3.00
CA GLY A 180 5.80 24.07 3.54
C GLY A 180 6.63 24.89 2.55
N MET A 181 7.80 24.38 2.19
CA MET A 181 8.68 25.01 1.21
C MET A 181 8.07 25.01 -0.20
N ILE A 182 8.28 26.09 -0.93
CA ILE A 182 8.02 26.17 -2.37
C ILE A 182 9.33 26.52 -3.08
N TYR A 183 9.82 25.60 -3.89
CA TYR A 183 10.99 25.82 -4.73
C TYR A 183 10.55 26.05 -6.19
N ARG A 184 11.06 27.09 -6.83
CA ARG A 184 10.79 27.44 -8.22
C ARG A 184 12.08 27.31 -9.04
N SER A 185 12.12 26.31 -9.92
CA SER A 185 13.28 26.09 -10.78
C SER A 185 13.24 26.97 -12.03
N ARG A 186 14.41 27.50 -12.38
CA ARG A 186 14.67 28.14 -13.69
C ARG A 186 15.36 27.17 -14.63
N SER A 187 15.97 26.12 -14.10
CA SER A 187 16.61 25.06 -14.85
C SER A 187 15.59 24.03 -15.33
N ASP A 188 15.98 23.24 -16.29
CA ASP A 188 15.22 22.07 -16.75
C ASP A 188 15.33 20.89 -15.79
N THR A 189 16.13 21.03 -14.73
CA THR A 189 16.33 20.00 -13.72
C THR A 189 16.23 20.58 -12.31
N ILE A 190 15.83 19.76 -11.36
CA ILE A 190 15.88 19.99 -9.91
C ILE A 190 16.53 18.78 -9.28
N SER A 191 17.69 18.95 -8.68
CA SER A 191 18.32 17.93 -7.84
C SER A 191 17.79 18.02 -6.42
N ILE A 192 17.54 16.86 -5.79
CA ILE A 192 16.96 16.76 -4.44
C ILE A 192 17.82 15.79 -3.62
N GLY A 193 18.16 16.18 -2.40
CA GLY A 193 18.95 15.35 -1.53
C GLY A 193 19.16 15.96 -0.17
N ARG A 194 20.10 15.39 0.62
CA ARG A 194 20.36 15.88 1.96
C ARG A 194 21.13 17.21 1.93
N GLU A 195 22.16 17.30 1.10
CA GLU A 195 23.03 18.48 0.99
C GLU A 195 23.66 18.58 -0.40
N GLY A 196 24.02 19.79 -0.83
CA GLY A 196 24.68 20.02 -2.11
C GLY A 196 23.77 19.86 -3.36
N ASN A 197 22.47 20.00 -3.19
CA ASN A 197 21.47 19.91 -4.25
C ASN A 197 20.72 21.24 -4.40
N ASP A 198 19.85 21.35 -5.38
CA ASP A 198 18.96 22.51 -5.54
C ASP A 198 17.96 22.59 -4.37
N VAL A 199 17.47 21.44 -3.92
CA VAL A 199 16.58 21.30 -2.76
C VAL A 199 17.20 20.36 -1.77
N ASN A 200 17.40 20.84 -0.53
CA ASN A 200 18.10 20.12 0.53
C ASN A 200 17.22 19.92 1.74
N PHE A 201 17.30 18.72 2.35
CA PHE A 201 16.65 18.34 3.59
C PHE A 201 17.70 17.81 4.57
N LEU A 202 18.40 18.75 5.23
CA LEU A 202 19.57 18.46 6.06
C LEU A 202 19.25 17.57 7.27
N ASP A 203 18.05 17.75 7.83
CA ASP A 203 17.62 17.07 9.06
C ASP A 203 16.90 15.75 8.80
N ASP A 204 16.69 15.33 7.52
CA ASP A 204 16.03 14.08 7.19
C ASP A 204 17.07 12.94 7.07
N PRO A 205 17.10 12.01 8.04
CA PRO A 205 18.10 10.93 8.05
C PRO A 205 17.88 9.88 6.95
N PHE A 206 16.69 9.86 6.34
CA PHE A 206 16.31 8.88 5.31
C PHE A 206 16.61 9.35 3.89
N ILE A 207 17.00 10.62 3.71
CA ILE A 207 17.40 11.17 2.41
C ILE A 207 18.90 10.97 2.18
N SER A 208 19.27 10.43 1.02
CA SER A 208 20.67 10.32 0.59
C SER A 208 21.25 11.69 0.22
N GLY A 209 22.57 11.85 0.24
CA GLY A 209 23.25 13.11 -0.16
C GLY A 209 22.76 13.62 -1.51
N ARG A 210 22.74 12.73 -2.53
CA ARG A 210 21.99 12.90 -3.78
C ARG A 210 20.93 11.81 -3.80
N HIS A 211 19.64 12.20 -3.84
CA HIS A 211 18.56 11.22 -3.70
C HIS A 211 17.78 11.06 -4.99
N ALA A 212 17.24 12.13 -5.50
CA ALA A 212 16.39 12.13 -6.69
C ALA A 212 16.65 13.34 -7.58
N GLN A 213 16.19 13.25 -8.81
CA GLN A 213 16.21 14.34 -9.77
C GLN A 213 14.87 14.44 -10.49
N ILE A 214 14.38 15.65 -10.66
CA ILE A 214 13.28 15.95 -11.56
C ILE A 214 13.86 16.62 -12.79
N ALA A 215 13.41 16.22 -13.97
CA ALA A 215 13.76 16.85 -15.24
C ALA A 215 12.49 17.23 -16.01
N ILE A 216 12.53 18.36 -16.73
CA ILE A 216 11.47 18.76 -17.64
C ILE A 216 12.01 18.77 -19.06
N SER A 217 11.32 18.09 -19.97
CA SER A 217 11.68 18.09 -21.39
C SER A 217 11.26 19.40 -22.06
N PRO A 218 11.78 19.70 -23.28
CA PRO A 218 11.34 20.87 -24.07
C PRO A 218 9.82 20.88 -24.33
N GLU A 219 9.19 19.71 -24.40
CA GLU A 219 7.74 19.52 -24.59
C GLU A 219 6.94 19.69 -23.30
N GLY A 220 7.61 19.94 -22.16
CA GLY A 220 6.97 20.15 -20.86
C GLY A 220 6.69 18.88 -20.08
N GLN A 221 7.19 17.73 -20.52
CA GLN A 221 7.05 16.47 -19.77
C GLN A 221 7.99 16.45 -18.57
N VAL A 222 7.43 16.17 -17.39
CA VAL A 222 8.18 16.09 -16.15
C VAL A 222 8.52 14.64 -15.85
N THR A 223 9.78 14.35 -15.61
CA THR A 223 10.29 13.01 -15.27
C THR A 223 10.97 13.03 -13.91
N LEU A 224 10.62 12.08 -13.04
CA LEU A 224 11.27 11.84 -11.76
C LEU A 224 12.18 10.61 -11.85
N SER A 225 13.40 10.75 -11.36
CA SER A 225 14.41 9.70 -11.34
C SER A 225 14.99 9.54 -9.93
N ASP A 226 15.13 8.32 -9.46
CA ASP A 226 15.93 8.00 -8.28
C ASP A 226 17.40 7.90 -8.70
N LEU A 227 18.29 8.51 -7.93
CA LEU A 227 19.73 8.56 -8.23
C LEU A 227 20.54 7.48 -7.49
N GLY A 228 19.93 6.33 -7.25
CA GLY A 228 20.54 5.24 -6.48
C GLY A 228 20.46 5.49 -4.98
N SER A 229 19.38 6.07 -4.52
CA SER A 229 19.18 6.37 -3.11
C SER A 229 19.09 5.09 -2.26
N LYS A 230 19.47 5.20 -0.98
CA LYS A 230 19.44 4.06 -0.05
C LYS A 230 18.01 3.57 0.21
N ASN A 231 17.09 4.49 0.44
CA ASN A 231 15.72 4.17 0.86
C ASN A 231 14.71 4.18 -0.29
N GLY A 232 15.07 4.71 -1.46
CA GLY A 232 14.23 4.78 -2.64
C GLY A 232 13.34 6.01 -2.68
N THR A 233 12.83 6.25 -3.89
CA THR A 233 11.85 7.28 -4.21
C THR A 233 10.52 6.61 -4.51
N PHE A 234 9.41 7.15 -4.00
CA PHE A 234 8.08 6.56 -4.14
C PHE A 234 7.12 7.54 -4.80
N VAL A 235 6.29 7.06 -5.70
CA VAL A 235 5.28 7.88 -6.39
C VAL A 235 3.89 7.41 -5.99
N ARG A 236 2.98 8.37 -5.72
CA ARG A 236 1.57 8.08 -5.47
C ARG A 236 0.95 7.47 -6.73
N ILE A 237 0.26 6.35 -6.55
CA ILE A 237 -0.50 5.74 -7.64
C ILE A 237 -1.85 6.44 -7.79
N ASN A 238 -2.32 6.57 -9.02
CA ASN A 238 -3.66 7.08 -9.35
C ASN A 238 -4.57 5.96 -9.86
N ASP A 239 -3.97 4.92 -10.41
CA ASP A 239 -4.64 3.77 -11.00
C ASP A 239 -4.14 2.48 -10.35
N GLU A 240 -4.81 1.38 -10.67
CA GLU A 240 -4.37 0.04 -10.29
C GLU A 240 -3.00 -0.27 -10.92
N ILE A 241 -2.05 -0.75 -10.11
CA ILE A 241 -0.68 -1.06 -10.53
C ILE A 241 -0.38 -2.54 -10.29
N ALA A 242 0.16 -3.22 -11.30
CA ALA A 242 0.69 -4.58 -11.16
C ALA A 242 1.98 -4.57 -10.33
N LEU A 243 2.08 -5.52 -9.39
CA LEU A 243 3.21 -5.68 -8.50
C LEU A 243 4.08 -6.86 -8.91
N ASP A 244 5.38 -6.68 -8.80
CA ASP A 244 6.38 -7.70 -9.01
C ASP A 244 7.08 -8.08 -7.70
N HIS A 245 7.79 -9.20 -7.72
CA HIS A 245 8.63 -9.62 -6.59
C HIS A 245 9.66 -8.54 -6.23
N GLY A 246 9.75 -8.20 -4.96
CA GLY A 246 10.66 -7.17 -4.44
C GLY A 246 10.12 -5.75 -4.52
N ASP A 247 8.90 -5.53 -4.99
CA ASP A 247 8.28 -4.21 -4.94
C ASP A 247 8.06 -3.75 -3.51
N HIS A 248 8.12 -2.43 -3.35
CA HIS A 248 7.89 -1.77 -2.07
C HIS A 248 6.72 -0.81 -2.21
N VAL A 249 5.75 -0.93 -1.30
CA VAL A 249 4.52 -0.16 -1.28
C VAL A 249 4.41 0.54 0.08
N PHE A 250 4.19 1.85 0.07
CA PHE A 250 3.83 2.61 1.26
C PHE A 250 2.31 2.75 1.36
N VAL A 251 1.76 2.40 2.52
CA VAL A 251 0.38 2.62 2.92
C VAL A 251 0.38 3.22 4.32
N GLY A 252 -0.05 4.49 4.46
CA GLY A 252 0.14 5.24 5.70
C GLY A 252 1.61 5.37 6.08
N GLN A 253 2.00 4.89 7.26
CA GLN A 253 3.39 4.82 7.73
C GLN A 253 4.04 3.46 7.46
N GLN A 254 3.29 2.51 6.90
CA GLN A 254 3.74 1.14 6.71
C GLN A 254 4.46 0.98 5.37
N LEU A 255 5.69 0.54 5.40
CA LEU A 255 6.43 0.13 4.21
C LEU A 255 6.35 -1.39 4.07
N LEU A 256 5.71 -1.83 3.02
CA LEU A 256 5.47 -3.23 2.70
C LEU A 256 6.36 -3.68 1.55
N ARG A 257 7.00 -4.84 1.70
CA ARG A 257 7.72 -5.51 0.61
C ARG A 257 6.87 -6.66 0.07
N VAL A 258 6.73 -6.70 -1.24
CA VAL A 258 6.03 -7.76 -1.98
C VAL A 258 7.00 -8.92 -2.24
N GLU A 259 6.61 -10.12 -1.86
CA GLU A 259 7.34 -11.35 -2.16
C GLU A 259 6.41 -12.32 -2.90
N ILE A 260 6.76 -12.65 -4.15
CA ILE A 260 6.01 -13.57 -5.01
C ILE A 260 6.82 -14.85 -5.15
N THR A 261 6.17 -16.00 -4.90
CA THR A 261 6.79 -17.33 -4.99
C THR A 261 6.45 -18.02 -6.32
#